data_09b06767a354ec943e84cee19e74d005
#
_entry.id   09b06767a354ec943e84cee19e74d005
#
_cell.length_a   1.000
_cell.length_b   1.000
_cell.length_c   1.000
_cell.angle_alpha   90.00
_cell.angle_beta   90.00
_cell.angle_gamma   90.00
#
_symmetry.space_group_name_H-M   'P 1'
#
loop_
_entity.id
_entity.type
_entity.pdbx_description
1 polymer ?
#
loop_
_entity_poly.entity_id
_entity_poly.type
_entity_poly.pdbx_seq_one_letter_code
_entity_poly.pdbx_strand_id
1 'polypeptide(L)'
;MYKRQILGTPGSGKSFSAKREITNAFLVTDDDIIICDPEAEYAALVHKFNGQVVKISSSSTNYINPMDINLNYSEDDNPVALKADFILSLCELIMGSKDGLQPIEKTVIDRCVHQIYQRYFDNPAPENMPILEDLYDALLKQDEKEAHHVATALEIYVKGSLKLFNNRTNVDIQNRLVCFDIKELGNQLKKIGMLIVQDQVWGRVTANRSAGKSTRYYIDEFHLLLKEEQTATYSVEIWKRFRKWGGLPTGITQNVKDLLRSPEIANILENSDFIYMPVSYTHLTLP
;
A
#
# COMPACT_ATOMS: atom_id res chain seq x y z
N MET A 1 15.61 -14.16 -3.33
CA MET A 1 14.95 -12.94 -2.83
C MET A 1 14.19 -13.28 -1.58
N TYR A 2 14.38 -12.54 -0.51
CA TYR A 2 13.96 -12.95 0.84
C TYR A 2 12.93 -11.99 1.40
N LYS A 3 11.81 -12.55 1.86
CA LYS A 3 10.79 -11.83 2.62
C LYS A 3 11.15 -11.85 4.09
N ARG A 4 10.92 -10.76 4.81
CA ARG A 4 11.38 -10.59 6.18
C ARG A 4 10.31 -10.08 7.11
N GLN A 5 10.42 -10.46 8.38
CA GLN A 5 9.63 -9.92 9.48
C GLN A 5 10.56 -9.45 10.61
N ILE A 6 10.27 -8.30 11.19
CA ILE A 6 10.91 -7.80 12.39
C ILE A 6 9.84 -7.70 13.48
N LEU A 7 9.94 -8.57 14.46
CA LEU A 7 8.96 -8.73 15.53
C LEU A 7 9.57 -8.35 16.88
N GLY A 8 8.84 -7.63 17.71
CA GLY A 8 9.32 -7.34 19.06
C GLY A 8 8.41 -6.37 19.82
N THR A 9 8.45 -6.41 21.13
CA THR A 9 7.71 -5.49 22.01
C THR A 9 8.15 -4.03 21.83
N PRO A 10 7.34 -3.06 22.28
CA PRO A 10 7.77 -1.67 22.37
C PRO A 10 9.10 -1.56 23.14
N GLY A 11 10.03 -0.76 22.65
CA GLY A 11 11.36 -0.59 23.25
C GLY A 11 12.37 -1.73 22.99
N SER A 12 12.01 -2.79 22.26
CA SER A 12 12.91 -3.92 21.94
C SER A 12 14.00 -3.61 20.92
N GLY A 13 13.99 -2.42 20.30
CA GLY A 13 14.96 -2.05 19.26
C GLY A 13 14.56 -2.43 17.83
N LYS A 14 13.28 -2.71 17.56
CA LYS A 14 12.79 -3.01 16.20
C LYS A 14 13.16 -1.94 15.17
N SER A 15 12.77 -0.68 15.45
CA SER A 15 13.06 0.44 14.56
C SER A 15 14.56 0.70 14.41
N PHE A 16 15.36 0.46 15.46
CA PHE A 16 16.82 0.51 15.36
C PHE A 16 17.36 -0.56 14.42
N SER A 17 16.88 -1.79 14.55
CA SER A 17 17.29 -2.91 13.71
C SER A 17 16.88 -2.68 12.24
N ALA A 18 15.67 -2.17 12.01
CA ALA A 18 15.22 -1.80 10.68
C ALA A 18 16.09 -0.67 10.08
N LYS A 19 16.37 0.38 10.84
CA LYS A 19 17.26 1.47 10.41
C LYS A 19 18.66 0.98 10.07
N ARG A 20 19.22 0.06 10.86
CA ARG A 20 20.51 -0.57 10.58
C ARG A 20 20.46 -1.39 9.27
N GLU A 21 19.41 -2.15 9.05
CA GLU A 21 19.25 -2.93 7.82
C GLU A 21 19.09 -2.02 6.60
N ILE A 22 18.24 -0.98 6.68
CA ILE A 22 18.06 0.04 5.64
C ILE A 22 19.40 0.70 5.30
N THR A 23 20.18 1.10 6.32
CA THR A 23 21.51 1.68 6.13
C THR A 23 22.43 0.75 5.38
N ASN A 24 22.52 -0.51 5.81
CA ASN A 24 23.39 -1.48 5.17
C ASN A 24 22.94 -1.76 3.74
N ALA A 25 21.65 -1.94 3.49
CA ALA A 25 21.11 -2.16 2.16
C ALA A 25 21.43 -0.98 1.22
N PHE A 26 21.25 0.26 1.71
CA PHE A 26 21.55 1.46 0.95
C PHE A 26 23.03 1.58 0.57
N LEU A 27 23.94 1.18 1.46
CA LEU A 27 25.39 1.30 1.24
C LEU A 27 25.97 0.18 0.36
N VAL A 28 25.37 -1.03 0.38
CA VAL A 28 25.97 -2.21 -0.27
C VAL A 28 25.22 -2.73 -1.48
N THR A 29 24.03 -2.19 -1.79
CA THR A 29 23.24 -2.58 -2.97
C THR A 29 22.80 -1.35 -3.75
N ASP A 30 22.33 -1.56 -4.98
CA ASP A 30 21.70 -0.52 -5.81
C ASP A 30 20.16 -0.59 -5.76
N ASP A 31 19.60 -1.40 -4.85
CA ASP A 31 18.17 -1.56 -4.68
C ASP A 31 17.47 -0.23 -4.37
N ASP A 32 16.27 -0.03 -4.88
CA ASP A 32 15.40 1.02 -4.36
C ASP A 32 14.87 0.64 -2.99
N ILE A 33 14.76 1.63 -2.11
CA ILE A 33 14.30 1.44 -0.74
C ILE A 33 13.12 2.35 -0.49
N ILE A 34 11.97 1.75 -0.16
CA ILE A 34 10.75 2.47 0.14
C ILE A 34 10.29 2.11 1.56
N ILE A 35 9.93 3.12 2.33
CA ILE A 35 9.53 2.99 3.73
C ILE A 35 8.11 3.54 3.87
N CYS A 36 7.20 2.75 4.43
CA CYS A 36 5.91 3.22 4.94
C CYS A 36 6.05 3.47 6.45
N ASP A 37 5.94 4.74 6.85
CA ASP A 37 6.27 5.22 8.20
C ASP A 37 5.05 5.87 8.87
N PRO A 38 4.21 5.10 9.56
CA PRO A 38 3.04 5.63 10.26
C PRO A 38 3.36 6.35 11.58
N GLU A 39 4.61 6.30 12.06
CA GLU A 39 5.04 6.90 13.33
C GLU A 39 6.10 8.00 13.17
N ALA A 40 6.52 8.32 11.95
CA ALA A 40 7.54 9.33 11.61
C ALA A 40 8.89 9.07 12.29
N GLU A 41 9.34 7.83 12.29
CA GLU A 41 10.60 7.43 12.92
C GLU A 41 11.81 7.45 11.98
N TYR A 42 11.60 7.41 10.65
CA TYR A 42 12.67 7.19 9.66
C TYR A 42 13.17 8.47 8.98
N ALA A 43 12.47 9.60 9.10
CA ALA A 43 12.79 10.83 8.38
C ALA A 43 14.25 11.29 8.56
N ALA A 44 14.78 11.27 9.79
CA ALA A 44 16.17 11.66 10.07
C ALA A 44 17.20 10.77 9.34
N LEU A 45 16.95 9.46 9.25
CA LEU A 45 17.79 8.53 8.51
C LEU A 45 17.76 8.83 7.02
N VAL A 46 16.56 9.03 6.48
CA VAL A 46 16.34 9.30 5.06
C VAL A 46 17.03 10.58 4.63
N HIS A 47 16.90 11.66 5.40
CA HIS A 47 17.59 12.93 5.13
C HIS A 47 19.12 12.78 5.18
N LYS A 48 19.65 11.97 6.09
CA LYS A 48 21.10 11.73 6.19
C LYS A 48 21.69 11.10 4.92
N PHE A 49 20.91 10.34 4.19
CA PHE A 49 21.29 9.70 2.92
C PHE A 49 20.80 10.46 1.69
N ASN A 50 20.38 11.73 1.83
CA ASN A 50 19.80 12.54 0.74
C ASN A 50 18.60 11.84 0.07
N GLY A 51 17.87 11.03 0.83
CA GLY A 51 16.62 10.42 0.42
C GLY A 51 15.46 11.42 0.48
N GLN A 52 14.31 10.98 0.02
CA GLN A 52 13.10 11.79 -0.06
C GLN A 52 12.11 11.37 1.03
N VAL A 53 11.61 12.34 1.80
CA VAL A 53 10.49 12.16 2.72
C VAL A 53 9.25 12.80 2.09
N VAL A 54 8.24 11.97 1.80
CA VAL A 54 6.94 12.40 1.30
C VAL A 54 5.97 12.40 2.48
N LYS A 55 5.70 13.57 3.02
CA LYS A 55 4.73 13.73 4.10
C LYS A 55 3.33 13.81 3.52
N ILE A 56 2.45 12.92 3.94
CA ILE A 56 1.03 12.87 3.56
C ILE A 56 0.20 13.21 4.78
N SER A 57 -0.47 14.35 4.73
CA SER A 57 -1.34 14.82 5.82
C SER A 57 -2.40 15.77 5.27
N SER A 58 -3.44 16.04 6.05
CA SER A 58 -4.49 17.00 5.68
C SER A 58 -3.97 18.43 5.49
N SER A 59 -2.80 18.74 6.04
CA SER A 59 -2.15 20.05 5.95
C SER A 59 -1.01 20.10 4.93
N SER A 60 -0.61 18.96 4.35
CA SER A 60 0.46 18.92 3.35
C SER A 60 -0.07 19.27 1.96
N THR A 61 0.83 19.73 1.10
CA THR A 61 0.56 19.95 -0.32
C THR A 61 0.98 18.76 -1.19
N ASN A 62 1.42 17.66 -0.57
CA ASN A 62 1.78 16.44 -1.26
C ASN A 62 0.55 15.55 -1.44
N TYR A 63 0.29 15.18 -2.66
CA TYR A 63 -0.84 14.32 -3.02
C TYR A 63 -0.36 13.08 -3.75
N ILE A 64 -1.01 11.97 -3.46
CA ILE A 64 -0.84 10.69 -4.17
C ILE A 64 -2.22 10.23 -4.60
N ASN A 65 -2.36 10.02 -5.89
CA ASN A 65 -3.59 9.56 -6.50
C ASN A 65 -3.69 8.03 -6.38
N PRO A 66 -4.70 7.49 -5.70
CA PRO A 66 -4.90 6.03 -5.63
C PRO A 66 -5.23 5.41 -6.99
N MET A 67 -5.66 6.23 -7.95
CA MET A 67 -6.01 5.78 -9.29
C MET A 67 -4.80 5.72 -10.24
N ASP A 68 -3.59 6.13 -9.82
CA ASP A 68 -2.42 6.05 -10.68
C ASP A 68 -2.16 4.61 -11.13
N ILE A 69 -1.96 4.41 -12.43
CA ILE A 69 -1.66 3.13 -13.03
C ILE A 69 -0.30 3.18 -13.71
N ASN A 70 0.49 2.14 -13.54
CA ASN A 70 1.73 1.97 -14.28
C ASN A 70 1.47 1.05 -15.48
N LEU A 71 1.81 1.48 -16.68
CA LEU A 71 1.65 0.69 -17.90
C LEU A 71 2.84 -0.26 -18.17
N ASN A 72 3.91 -0.18 -17.39
CA ASN A 72 5.10 -1.02 -17.53
C ASN A 72 4.93 -2.42 -16.89
N TYR A 73 3.79 -3.04 -17.11
CA TYR A 73 3.56 -4.44 -16.72
C TYR A 73 4.13 -5.40 -17.77
N SER A 74 4.28 -6.67 -17.39
CA SER A 74 4.67 -7.70 -18.36
C SER A 74 3.54 -7.92 -19.37
N GLU A 75 3.89 -8.45 -20.55
CA GLU A 75 2.93 -8.75 -21.61
C GLU A 75 1.77 -9.67 -21.18
N ASP A 76 1.98 -10.44 -20.10
CA ASP A 76 1.01 -11.41 -19.56
C ASP A 76 0.03 -10.81 -18.52
N ASP A 77 0.27 -9.58 -18.03
CA ASP A 77 -0.56 -8.97 -16.97
C ASP A 77 -1.48 -7.88 -17.55
N ASN A 78 -2.74 -7.87 -17.12
CA ASN A 78 -3.67 -6.80 -17.42
C ASN A 78 -3.57 -5.71 -16.32
N PRO A 79 -3.00 -4.53 -16.61
CA PRO A 79 -2.81 -3.47 -15.61
C PRO A 79 -4.13 -2.99 -14.99
N VAL A 80 -5.22 -2.97 -15.77
CA VAL A 80 -6.54 -2.55 -15.26
C VAL A 80 -7.09 -3.55 -14.28
N ALA A 81 -6.96 -4.85 -14.55
CA ALA A 81 -7.45 -5.88 -13.63
C ALA A 81 -6.75 -5.80 -12.27
N LEU A 82 -5.41 -5.61 -12.26
CA LEU A 82 -4.66 -5.42 -11.02
C LEU A 82 -5.07 -4.14 -10.28
N LYS A 83 -5.32 -3.07 -11.02
CA LYS A 83 -5.80 -1.82 -10.44
C LYS A 83 -7.25 -1.96 -9.94
N ALA A 84 -8.11 -2.69 -10.63
CA ALA A 84 -9.46 -2.99 -10.19
C ALA A 84 -9.46 -3.75 -8.85
N ASP A 85 -8.60 -4.76 -8.68
CA ASP A 85 -8.42 -5.48 -7.41
C ASP A 85 -8.03 -4.54 -6.27
N PHE A 86 -7.11 -3.60 -6.54
CA PHE A 86 -6.74 -2.57 -5.57
C PHE A 86 -7.92 -1.66 -5.23
N ILE A 87 -8.65 -1.15 -6.23
CA ILE A 87 -9.80 -0.27 -6.03
C ILE A 87 -10.94 -0.97 -5.29
N LEU A 88 -11.19 -2.25 -5.56
CA LEU A 88 -12.12 -3.07 -4.79
C LEU A 88 -11.72 -3.12 -3.31
N SER A 89 -10.44 -3.36 -3.02
CA SER A 89 -9.91 -3.36 -1.65
C SER A 89 -10.03 -2.00 -0.97
N LEU A 90 -9.79 -0.92 -1.72
CA LEU A 90 -9.95 0.46 -1.25
C LEU A 90 -11.42 0.78 -0.93
N CYS A 91 -12.35 0.46 -1.83
CA CYS A 91 -13.78 0.66 -1.61
C CYS A 91 -14.29 -0.13 -0.41
N GLU A 92 -13.84 -1.38 -0.25
CA GLU A 92 -14.22 -2.21 0.88
C GLU A 92 -13.71 -1.65 2.21
N LEU A 93 -12.49 -1.14 2.25
CA LEU A 93 -11.94 -0.45 3.42
C LEU A 93 -12.72 0.83 3.75
N ILE A 94 -13.18 1.57 2.74
CA ILE A 94 -13.97 2.80 2.88
C ILE A 94 -15.38 2.48 3.41
N MET A 95 -16.01 1.46 2.87
CA MET A 95 -17.36 1.06 3.28
C MET A 95 -17.39 0.47 4.68
N GLY A 96 -16.31 -0.18 5.13
CA GLY A 96 -16.18 -0.70 6.49
C GLY A 96 -17.22 -1.76 6.86
N SER A 97 -17.81 -2.44 5.87
CA SER A 97 -18.80 -3.50 6.08
C SER A 97 -18.14 -4.75 6.67
N LYS A 98 -18.79 -5.39 7.66
CA LYS A 98 -18.28 -6.63 8.26
C LYS A 98 -18.29 -7.82 7.29
N ASP A 99 -19.20 -7.79 6.33
CA ASP A 99 -19.38 -8.87 5.35
C ASP A 99 -18.68 -8.56 4.01
N GLY A 100 -17.89 -7.49 3.97
CA GLY A 100 -17.20 -7.02 2.79
C GLY A 100 -18.14 -6.45 1.71
N LEU A 101 -17.60 -6.22 0.51
CA LEU A 101 -18.39 -5.81 -0.65
C LEU A 101 -19.26 -6.97 -1.16
N GLN A 102 -20.53 -6.67 -1.39
CA GLN A 102 -21.44 -7.62 -2.00
C GLN A 102 -21.08 -7.90 -3.46
N PRO A 103 -21.45 -9.08 -4.02
CA PRO A 103 -21.09 -9.43 -5.41
C PRO A 103 -21.53 -8.39 -6.46
N ILE A 104 -22.70 -7.77 -6.27
CA ILE A 104 -23.21 -6.73 -7.19
C ILE A 104 -22.35 -5.46 -7.05
N GLU A 105 -21.97 -5.04 -5.82
CA GLU A 105 -21.10 -3.90 -5.58
C GLU A 105 -19.73 -4.11 -6.25
N LYS A 106 -19.14 -5.30 -6.13
CA LYS A 106 -17.89 -5.66 -6.82
C LYS A 106 -18.01 -5.51 -8.34
N THR A 107 -19.12 -6.02 -8.91
CA THR A 107 -19.37 -5.97 -10.35
C THR A 107 -19.51 -4.53 -10.87
N VAL A 108 -20.25 -3.68 -10.16
CA VAL A 108 -20.44 -2.29 -10.58
C VAL A 108 -19.17 -1.44 -10.42
N ILE A 109 -18.39 -1.67 -9.35
CA ILE A 109 -17.09 -1.02 -9.17
C ILE A 109 -16.14 -1.42 -10.31
N ASP A 110 -15.97 -2.71 -10.58
CA ASP A 110 -15.10 -3.22 -11.64
C ASP A 110 -15.47 -2.63 -13.00
N ARG A 111 -16.75 -2.64 -13.36
CA ARG A 111 -17.28 -2.02 -14.60
C ARG A 111 -16.91 -0.55 -14.69
N CYS A 112 -17.13 0.23 -13.62
CA CYS A 112 -16.81 1.65 -13.59
C CYS A 112 -15.30 1.90 -13.68
N VAL A 113 -14.47 1.09 -13.02
CA VAL A 113 -13.01 1.17 -13.13
C VAL A 113 -12.57 1.00 -14.58
N HIS A 114 -13.02 -0.05 -15.28
CA HIS A 114 -12.69 -0.24 -16.68
C HIS A 114 -13.13 0.94 -17.55
N GLN A 115 -14.31 1.49 -17.29
CA GLN A 115 -14.86 2.62 -18.06
C GLN A 115 -14.03 3.90 -17.88
N ILE A 116 -13.63 4.26 -16.66
CA ILE A 116 -12.91 5.52 -16.42
C ILE A 116 -11.49 5.52 -16.95
N TYR A 117 -10.85 4.35 -17.04
CA TYR A 117 -9.50 4.23 -17.60
C TYR A 117 -9.46 4.29 -19.12
N GLN A 118 -10.59 4.09 -19.82
CA GLN A 118 -10.63 4.09 -21.29
C GLN A 118 -10.01 5.36 -21.88
N ARG A 119 -10.38 6.53 -21.33
CA ARG A 119 -9.82 7.82 -21.77
C ARG A 119 -8.30 7.90 -21.64
N TYR A 120 -7.75 7.33 -20.56
CA TYR A 120 -6.30 7.30 -20.36
C TYR A 120 -5.61 6.36 -21.34
N PHE A 121 -6.20 5.19 -21.66
CA PHE A 121 -5.61 4.29 -22.64
C PHE A 121 -5.70 4.82 -24.08
N ASP A 122 -6.77 5.53 -24.40
CA ASP A 122 -6.91 6.16 -25.72
C ASP A 122 -5.88 7.30 -25.91
N ASN A 123 -5.53 8.03 -24.84
CA ASN A 123 -4.52 9.09 -24.82
C ASN A 123 -3.80 9.13 -23.48
N PRO A 124 -2.65 8.42 -23.33
CA PRO A 124 -1.90 8.32 -22.07
C PRO A 124 -1.19 9.63 -21.72
N ALA A 125 -1.95 10.56 -21.14
CA ALA A 125 -1.46 11.84 -20.65
C ALA A 125 -1.82 12.02 -19.17
N PRO A 126 -1.00 12.68 -18.35
CA PRO A 126 -1.24 12.87 -16.92
C PRO A 126 -2.61 13.47 -16.59
N GLU A 127 -3.10 14.38 -17.44
CA GLU A 127 -4.42 15.00 -17.31
C GLU A 127 -5.60 14.03 -17.56
N ASN A 128 -5.36 12.92 -18.24
CA ASN A 128 -6.36 11.88 -18.51
C ASN A 128 -6.35 10.76 -17.46
N MET A 129 -5.35 10.74 -16.56
CA MET A 129 -5.33 9.79 -15.45
C MET A 129 -6.56 10.04 -14.58
N PRO A 130 -7.42 9.02 -14.31
CA PRO A 130 -8.58 9.21 -13.44
C PRO A 130 -8.18 9.56 -12.00
N ILE A 131 -9.09 10.18 -11.27
CA ILE A 131 -9.03 10.40 -9.83
C ILE A 131 -10.27 9.77 -9.16
N LEU A 132 -10.35 9.79 -7.84
CA LEU A 132 -11.49 9.19 -7.12
C LEU A 132 -12.84 9.80 -7.53
N GLU A 133 -12.87 11.09 -7.90
CA GLU A 133 -14.08 11.75 -8.38
C GLU A 133 -14.61 11.14 -9.69
N ASP A 134 -13.72 10.71 -10.59
CA ASP A 134 -14.14 10.06 -11.83
C ASP A 134 -14.85 8.72 -11.55
N LEU A 135 -14.37 7.96 -10.54
CA LEU A 135 -15.04 6.73 -10.10
C LEU A 135 -16.39 7.04 -9.44
N TYR A 136 -16.43 8.04 -8.56
CA TYR A 136 -17.66 8.50 -7.92
C TYR A 136 -18.72 8.89 -8.94
N ASP A 137 -18.36 9.71 -9.92
CA ASP A 137 -19.26 10.16 -10.97
C ASP A 137 -19.70 9.02 -11.92
N ALA A 138 -18.83 8.04 -12.18
CA ALA A 138 -19.17 6.86 -12.95
C ALA A 138 -20.19 5.96 -12.21
N LEU A 139 -20.03 5.79 -10.89
CA LEU A 139 -20.96 5.03 -10.05
C LEU A 139 -22.34 5.71 -9.98
N LEU A 140 -22.41 7.04 -9.87
CA LEU A 140 -23.67 7.78 -9.87
C LEU A 140 -24.46 7.68 -11.19
N LYS A 141 -23.80 7.34 -12.29
CA LYS A 141 -24.44 7.16 -13.61
C LYS A 141 -25.01 5.75 -13.83
N GLN A 142 -24.74 4.82 -12.90
CA GLN A 142 -25.31 3.46 -12.98
C GLN A 142 -26.74 3.48 -12.45
N ASP A 143 -27.58 2.57 -12.94
CA ASP A 143 -28.97 2.45 -12.49
C ASP A 143 -29.12 1.61 -11.21
N GLU A 144 -28.08 0.83 -10.84
CA GLU A 144 -28.10 -0.07 -9.71
C GLU A 144 -28.01 0.70 -8.38
N LYS A 145 -28.86 0.33 -7.42
CA LYS A 145 -28.85 0.90 -6.05
C LYS A 145 -27.52 0.67 -5.34
N GLU A 146 -26.89 -0.44 -5.61
CA GLU A 146 -25.59 -0.83 -5.04
C GLU A 146 -24.49 0.12 -5.51
N ALA A 147 -24.53 0.59 -6.75
CA ALA A 147 -23.61 1.60 -7.26
C ALA A 147 -23.77 2.93 -6.50
N HIS A 148 -25.02 3.37 -6.29
CA HIS A 148 -25.32 4.57 -5.49
C HIS A 148 -24.92 4.41 -4.03
N HIS A 149 -25.02 3.20 -3.45
CA HIS A 149 -24.57 2.91 -2.10
C HIS A 149 -23.05 3.10 -1.99
N VAL A 150 -22.27 2.54 -2.91
CA VAL A 150 -20.81 2.72 -2.97
C VAL A 150 -20.46 4.19 -3.19
N ALA A 151 -21.13 4.89 -4.12
CA ALA A 151 -20.92 6.32 -4.35
C ALA A 151 -21.15 7.15 -3.09
N THR A 152 -22.23 6.88 -2.34
CA THR A 152 -22.52 7.56 -1.07
C THR A 152 -21.40 7.36 -0.04
N ALA A 153 -20.84 6.17 0.04
CA ALA A 153 -19.70 5.90 0.93
C ALA A 153 -18.41 6.63 0.50
N LEU A 154 -18.20 6.79 -0.82
CA LEU A 154 -17.07 7.53 -1.37
C LEU A 154 -17.21 9.07 -1.22
N GLU A 155 -18.42 9.61 -1.06
CA GLU A 155 -18.68 11.05 -1.11
C GLU A 155 -17.82 11.86 -0.13
N ILE A 156 -17.62 11.38 1.09
CA ILE A 156 -16.79 12.05 2.10
C ILE A 156 -15.31 12.15 1.67
N TYR A 157 -14.84 11.23 0.84
CA TYR A 157 -13.45 11.19 0.32
C TYR A 157 -13.29 11.98 -0.98
N VAL A 158 -14.37 12.30 -1.66
CA VAL A 158 -14.37 13.06 -2.93
C VAL A 158 -14.77 14.50 -2.70
N LYS A 159 -15.91 14.76 -2.07
CA LYS A 159 -16.51 16.09 -1.87
C LYS A 159 -16.47 16.56 -0.41
N GLY A 160 -16.24 15.64 0.52
CA GLY A 160 -16.27 15.90 1.95
C GLY A 160 -14.93 16.30 2.56
N SER A 161 -14.84 16.13 3.88
CA SER A 161 -13.70 16.53 4.70
C SER A 161 -12.45 15.64 4.53
N LEU A 162 -12.58 14.44 3.94
CA LEU A 162 -11.51 13.46 3.79
C LEU A 162 -10.97 13.38 2.35
N LYS A 163 -11.10 14.43 1.56
CA LYS A 163 -10.74 14.50 0.13
C LYS A 163 -9.24 14.51 -0.20
N LEU A 164 -8.39 14.18 0.77
CA LEU A 164 -6.93 14.19 0.61
C LEU A 164 -6.45 13.37 -0.59
N PHE A 165 -7.08 12.23 -0.83
CA PHE A 165 -6.71 11.32 -1.93
C PHE A 165 -7.51 11.54 -3.23
N ASN A 166 -8.31 12.59 -3.31
CA ASN A 166 -9.01 13.01 -4.53
C ASN A 166 -8.23 14.08 -5.29
N ASN A 167 -6.93 13.87 -5.47
CA ASN A 167 -6.05 14.79 -6.17
C ASN A 167 -5.11 13.99 -7.07
N ARG A 168 -4.62 14.60 -8.14
CA ARG A 168 -3.55 14.01 -8.96
C ARG A 168 -2.25 13.98 -8.17
N THR A 169 -1.44 12.97 -8.41
CA THR A 169 -0.10 12.89 -7.82
C THR A 169 0.74 14.08 -8.27
N ASN A 170 1.31 14.77 -7.32
CA ASN A 170 2.17 15.93 -7.54
C ASN A 170 3.56 15.78 -6.91
N VAL A 171 3.87 14.60 -6.38
CA VAL A 171 5.18 14.26 -5.81
C VAL A 171 5.97 13.40 -6.78
N ASP A 172 7.21 13.78 -7.02
CA ASP A 172 8.15 12.94 -7.73
C ASP A 172 8.80 11.96 -6.74
N ILE A 173 8.54 10.67 -6.92
CA ILE A 173 9.07 9.60 -6.06
C ILE A 173 10.21 8.82 -6.72
N GLN A 174 10.99 9.47 -7.61
CA GLN A 174 12.09 8.82 -8.34
C GLN A 174 13.33 8.56 -7.47
N ASN A 175 13.44 9.15 -6.28
CA ASN A 175 14.58 8.93 -5.41
C ASN A 175 14.72 7.43 -5.05
N ARG A 176 15.96 6.98 -4.94
CA ARG A 176 16.30 5.61 -4.56
C ARG A 176 15.88 5.25 -3.13
N LEU A 177 15.86 6.23 -2.23
CA LEU A 177 15.41 6.08 -0.84
C LEU A 177 14.23 7.00 -0.59
N VAL A 178 13.04 6.45 -0.48
CA VAL A 178 11.78 7.18 -0.25
C VAL A 178 11.12 6.73 1.04
N CYS A 179 10.69 7.68 1.85
CA CYS A 179 9.90 7.44 3.06
C CYS A 179 8.56 8.17 2.93
N PHE A 180 7.47 7.43 3.03
CA PHE A 180 6.13 7.98 3.14
C PHE A 180 5.79 8.17 4.62
N ASP A 181 5.89 9.41 5.11
CA ASP A 181 5.45 9.80 6.45
C ASP A 181 3.95 10.04 6.44
N ILE A 182 3.22 9.13 7.07
CA ILE A 182 1.75 9.15 7.18
C ILE A 182 1.26 9.32 8.62
N LYS A 183 2.12 9.76 9.53
CA LYS A 183 1.82 9.91 10.97
C LYS A 183 0.63 10.83 11.24
N GLU A 184 0.54 11.94 10.52
CA GLU A 184 -0.50 12.94 10.72
C GLU A 184 -1.84 12.59 10.03
N LEU A 185 -1.94 11.44 9.36
CA LEU A 185 -3.22 10.91 8.94
C LEU A 185 -4.01 10.44 10.17
N GLY A 186 -5.22 10.92 10.34
CA GLY A 186 -6.13 10.40 11.36
C GLY A 186 -6.38 8.90 11.18
N ASN A 187 -6.84 8.23 12.22
CA ASN A 187 -7.00 6.77 12.26
C ASN A 187 -7.76 6.19 11.06
N GLN A 188 -8.75 6.93 10.54
CA GLN A 188 -9.54 6.52 9.39
C GLN A 188 -8.74 6.56 8.08
N LEU A 189 -7.93 7.62 7.86
CA LEU A 189 -7.11 7.76 6.66
C LEU A 189 -5.79 6.99 6.73
N LYS A 190 -5.30 6.64 7.93
CA LYS A 190 -4.01 5.95 8.09
C LYS A 190 -3.99 4.61 7.36
N LYS A 191 -5.03 3.77 7.50
CA LYS A 191 -5.13 2.49 6.80
C LYS A 191 -5.22 2.67 5.28
N ILE A 192 -6.02 3.64 4.84
CA ILE A 192 -6.15 4.00 3.42
C ILE A 192 -4.79 4.46 2.89
N GLY A 193 -4.09 5.34 3.61
CA GLY A 193 -2.74 5.80 3.25
C GLY A 193 -1.74 4.65 3.13
N MET A 194 -1.73 3.71 4.08
CA MET A 194 -0.86 2.53 4.01
C MET A 194 -1.18 1.65 2.78
N LEU A 195 -2.46 1.45 2.46
CA LEU A 195 -2.90 0.69 1.30
C LEU A 195 -2.46 1.37 -0.01
N ILE A 196 -2.61 2.69 -0.10
CA ILE A 196 -2.17 3.49 -1.26
C ILE A 196 -0.64 3.44 -1.41
N VAL A 197 0.12 3.59 -0.32
CA VAL A 197 1.58 3.45 -0.35
C VAL A 197 1.98 2.06 -0.85
N GLN A 198 1.31 1.01 -0.42
CA GLN A 198 1.59 -0.36 -0.88
C GLN A 198 1.36 -0.54 -2.38
N ASP A 199 0.31 0.08 -2.94
CA ASP A 199 0.06 0.08 -4.38
C ASP A 199 1.13 0.87 -5.15
N GLN A 200 1.56 2.02 -4.64
CA GLN A 200 2.67 2.80 -5.23
C GLN A 200 3.99 2.01 -5.23
N VAL A 201 4.25 1.26 -4.15
CA VAL A 201 5.43 0.38 -4.09
C VAL A 201 5.33 -0.74 -5.13
N TRP A 202 4.14 -1.30 -5.33
CA TRP A 202 3.93 -2.30 -6.38
C TRP A 202 4.27 -1.73 -7.77
N GLY A 203 3.82 -0.51 -8.06
CA GLY A 203 4.18 0.20 -9.29
C GLY A 203 5.72 0.36 -9.46
N ARG A 204 6.45 0.65 -8.37
CA ARG A 204 7.91 0.74 -8.40
C ARG A 204 8.57 -0.63 -8.61
N VAL A 205 8.07 -1.68 -7.97
CA VAL A 205 8.59 -3.05 -8.14
C VAL A 205 8.46 -3.49 -9.60
N THR A 206 7.30 -3.24 -10.22
CA THR A 206 7.08 -3.60 -11.62
C THR A 206 7.96 -2.82 -12.58
N ALA A 207 8.12 -1.51 -12.36
CA ALA A 207 9.03 -0.67 -13.16
C ALA A 207 10.50 -1.11 -13.03
N ASN A 208 10.95 -1.40 -11.81
CA ASN A 208 12.33 -1.81 -11.55
C ASN A 208 12.66 -3.19 -12.10
N ARG A 209 11.66 -4.10 -12.18
CA ARG A 209 11.87 -5.43 -12.75
C ARG A 209 12.39 -5.36 -14.19
N SER A 210 11.81 -4.51 -15.04
CA SER A 210 12.25 -4.35 -16.43
C SER A 210 13.68 -3.81 -16.54
N ALA A 211 14.12 -3.06 -15.52
CA ALA A 211 15.49 -2.56 -15.40
C ALA A 211 16.46 -3.55 -14.69
N GLY A 212 16.00 -4.75 -14.31
CA GLY A 212 16.80 -5.72 -13.57
C GLY A 212 17.16 -5.28 -12.14
N LYS A 213 16.42 -4.33 -11.56
CA LYS A 213 16.67 -3.72 -10.26
C LYS A 213 15.67 -4.24 -9.22
N SER A 214 16.15 -4.48 -7.99
CA SER A 214 15.27 -4.88 -6.88
C SER A 214 14.71 -3.68 -6.12
N THR A 215 13.57 -3.89 -5.46
CA THR A 215 12.92 -2.90 -4.60
C THR A 215 12.71 -3.47 -3.21
N ARG A 216 13.25 -2.80 -2.19
CA ARG A 216 13.02 -3.14 -0.77
C ARG A 216 11.88 -2.30 -0.23
N TYR A 217 10.94 -2.95 0.41
CA TYR A 217 9.78 -2.28 1.01
C TYR A 217 9.74 -2.56 2.51
N TYR A 218 9.88 -1.53 3.32
CA TYR A 218 9.77 -1.60 4.77
C TYR A 218 8.43 -1.02 5.20
N ILE A 219 7.64 -1.83 5.90
CA ILE A 219 6.32 -1.44 6.39
C ILE A 219 6.38 -1.43 7.91
N ASP A 220 6.41 -0.25 8.52
CA ASP A 220 6.30 -0.16 9.96
C ASP A 220 4.83 -0.28 10.40
N GLU A 221 4.62 -0.78 11.62
CA GLU A 221 3.30 -1.10 12.18
C GLU A 221 2.44 -1.95 11.21
N PHE A 222 3.07 -2.92 10.54
CA PHE A 222 2.45 -3.75 9.49
C PHE A 222 1.13 -4.41 9.94
N HIS A 223 0.97 -4.69 11.24
CA HIS A 223 -0.25 -5.25 11.78
C HIS A 223 -1.51 -4.39 11.52
N LEU A 224 -1.35 -3.08 11.24
CA LEU A 224 -2.48 -2.21 10.93
C LEU A 224 -3.17 -2.59 9.60
N LEU A 225 -2.42 -3.08 8.61
CA LEU A 225 -2.97 -3.59 7.35
C LEU A 225 -3.60 -4.98 7.48
N LEU A 226 -3.30 -5.70 8.57
CA LEU A 226 -3.74 -7.07 8.78
C LEU A 226 -5.00 -7.16 9.68
N LYS A 227 -5.52 -6.04 10.14
CA LYS A 227 -6.70 -6.02 11.02
C LYS A 227 -8.02 -6.27 10.29
N GLU A 228 -8.12 -5.78 9.07
CA GLU A 228 -9.29 -5.95 8.22
C GLU A 228 -9.01 -7.05 7.19
N GLU A 229 -9.96 -7.92 6.95
CA GLU A 229 -9.81 -9.10 6.09
C GLU A 229 -9.36 -8.72 4.67
N GLN A 230 -9.91 -7.65 4.13
CA GLN A 230 -9.63 -7.21 2.76
C GLN A 230 -8.21 -6.67 2.58
N THR A 231 -7.79 -5.77 3.47
CA THR A 231 -6.42 -5.25 3.42
C THR A 231 -5.40 -6.34 3.72
N ALA A 232 -5.77 -7.31 4.56
CA ALA A 232 -4.95 -8.49 4.83
C ALA A 232 -4.81 -9.35 3.56
N THR A 233 -5.92 -9.69 2.91
CA THR A 233 -5.93 -10.49 1.67
C THR A 233 -5.11 -9.81 0.57
N TYR A 234 -5.33 -8.52 0.32
CA TYR A 234 -4.56 -7.75 -0.63
C TYR A 234 -3.06 -7.73 -0.27
N SER A 235 -2.73 -7.52 1.01
CA SER A 235 -1.34 -7.51 1.48
C SER A 235 -0.67 -8.88 1.29
N VAL A 236 -1.37 -9.98 1.55
CA VAL A 236 -0.87 -11.35 1.31
C VAL A 236 -0.60 -11.59 -0.17
N GLU A 237 -1.50 -11.17 -1.06
CA GLU A 237 -1.34 -11.28 -2.51
C GLU A 237 -0.11 -10.51 -3.00
N ILE A 238 0.01 -9.25 -2.62
CA ILE A 238 1.18 -8.41 -2.96
C ILE A 238 2.46 -9.04 -2.39
N TRP A 239 2.42 -9.57 -1.15
CA TRP A 239 3.55 -10.25 -0.53
C TRP A 239 4.03 -11.47 -1.32
N LYS A 240 3.10 -12.26 -1.86
CA LYS A 240 3.42 -13.40 -2.72
C LYS A 240 4.01 -12.94 -4.06
N ARG A 241 3.43 -11.91 -4.68
CA ARG A 241 3.87 -11.38 -5.98
C ARG A 241 5.25 -10.74 -5.90
N PHE A 242 5.58 -10.02 -4.84
CA PHE A 242 6.90 -9.38 -4.67
C PHE A 242 8.06 -10.33 -4.93
N ARG A 243 7.99 -11.57 -4.44
CA ARG A 243 9.06 -12.55 -4.65
C ARG A 243 9.37 -12.82 -6.12
N LYS A 244 8.34 -12.88 -6.96
CA LYS A 244 8.49 -13.16 -8.40
C LYS A 244 8.98 -11.93 -9.17
N TRP A 245 8.74 -10.73 -8.62
CA TRP A 245 8.92 -9.46 -9.32
C TRP A 245 10.12 -8.63 -8.83
N GLY A 246 10.96 -9.17 -7.97
CA GLY A 246 12.15 -8.45 -7.48
C GLY A 246 11.89 -7.57 -6.27
N GLY A 247 10.72 -7.69 -5.64
CA GLY A 247 10.40 -7.03 -4.40
C GLY A 247 10.90 -7.81 -3.18
N LEU A 248 11.39 -7.07 -2.17
CA LEU A 248 11.86 -7.61 -0.90
C LEU A 248 11.09 -6.92 0.26
N PRO A 249 9.89 -7.41 0.58
CA PRO A 249 9.10 -6.81 1.63
C PRO A 249 9.63 -7.19 3.02
N THR A 250 9.63 -6.22 3.94
CA THR A 250 9.96 -6.37 5.37
C THR A 250 8.84 -5.77 6.20
N GLY A 251 8.06 -6.61 6.86
CA GLY A 251 7.03 -6.19 7.81
C GLY A 251 7.63 -6.01 9.20
N ILE A 252 7.38 -4.87 9.83
CA ILE A 252 7.82 -4.53 11.18
C ILE A 252 6.58 -4.43 12.05
N THR A 253 6.51 -5.20 13.13
CA THR A 253 5.35 -5.17 14.03
C THR A 253 5.70 -5.48 15.46
N GLN A 254 4.94 -4.91 16.37
CA GLN A 254 5.01 -5.19 17.80
C GLN A 254 3.95 -6.21 18.24
N ASN A 255 2.99 -6.53 17.40
CA ASN A 255 1.87 -7.40 17.76
C ASN A 255 1.88 -8.71 16.96
N VAL A 256 2.58 -9.71 17.49
CA VAL A 256 2.66 -11.06 16.87
C VAL A 256 1.28 -11.76 16.88
N LYS A 257 0.43 -11.47 17.88
CA LYS A 257 -0.90 -12.09 17.96
C LYS A 257 -1.78 -11.70 16.77
N ASP A 258 -1.65 -10.50 16.25
CA ASP A 258 -2.41 -10.06 15.08
C ASP A 258 -1.96 -10.82 13.80
N LEU A 259 -0.69 -11.25 13.74
CA LEU A 259 -0.16 -12.09 12.65
C LEU A 259 -0.67 -13.55 12.69
N LEU A 260 -1.22 -13.99 13.81
CA LEU A 260 -1.70 -15.36 14.00
C LEU A 260 -3.24 -15.46 14.04
N ARG A 261 -3.96 -14.36 13.74
CA ARG A 261 -5.42 -14.30 13.84
C ARG A 261 -6.16 -15.10 12.79
N SER A 262 -5.61 -15.21 11.59
CA SER A 262 -6.22 -15.96 10.50
C SER A 262 -5.18 -16.80 9.77
N PRO A 263 -5.59 -17.91 9.12
CA PRO A 263 -4.71 -18.73 8.29
C PRO A 263 -4.06 -17.91 7.14
N GLU A 264 -4.79 -16.96 6.57
CA GLU A 264 -4.29 -16.09 5.49
C GLU A 264 -3.13 -15.25 5.97
N ILE A 265 -3.25 -14.67 7.16
CA ILE A 265 -2.22 -13.83 7.78
C ILE A 265 -1.05 -14.70 8.26
N ALA A 266 -1.31 -15.87 8.85
CA ALA A 266 -0.28 -16.83 9.23
C ALA A 266 0.60 -17.23 8.02
N ASN A 267 0.00 -17.27 6.83
CA ASN A 267 0.69 -17.51 5.56
C ASN A 267 1.81 -16.48 5.26
N ILE A 268 1.70 -15.24 5.76
CA ILE A 268 2.78 -14.23 5.64
C ILE A 268 4.01 -14.68 6.45
N LEU A 269 3.82 -15.19 7.67
CA LEU A 269 4.91 -15.71 8.50
C LEU A 269 5.52 -16.97 7.88
N GLU A 270 4.70 -17.93 7.46
CA GLU A 270 5.14 -19.18 6.82
C GLU A 270 5.90 -18.93 5.51
N ASN A 271 5.52 -17.90 4.77
CA ASN A 271 6.20 -17.47 3.56
C ASN A 271 7.33 -16.44 3.80
N SER A 272 7.68 -16.15 5.05
CA SER A 272 8.80 -15.28 5.38
C SER A 272 10.08 -16.11 5.53
N ASP A 273 11.09 -15.76 4.73
CA ASP A 273 12.39 -16.47 4.74
C ASP A 273 13.20 -16.16 6.00
N PHE A 274 12.97 -14.98 6.62
CA PHE A 274 13.63 -14.54 7.84
C PHE A 274 12.67 -13.89 8.82
N ILE A 275 12.73 -14.32 10.06
CA ILE A 275 12.03 -13.70 11.19
C ILE A 275 13.10 -13.24 12.18
N TYR A 276 13.18 -11.92 12.43
CA TYR A 276 14.12 -11.33 13.36
C TYR A 276 13.39 -10.82 14.61
N MET A 277 13.81 -11.29 15.79
CA MET A 277 13.26 -10.89 17.08
C MET A 277 14.39 -10.25 17.92
N PRO A 278 14.45 -8.90 18.03
CA PRO A 278 15.54 -8.19 18.71
C PRO A 278 15.69 -8.51 20.19
N VAL A 279 14.58 -8.79 20.88
CA VAL A 279 14.56 -9.21 22.28
C VAL A 279 13.62 -10.39 22.42
N SER A 280 14.12 -11.46 23.01
CA SER A 280 13.35 -12.69 23.22
C SER A 280 12.09 -12.42 24.04
N TYR A 281 10.95 -12.79 23.48
CA TYR A 281 9.83 -13.21 24.30
C TYR A 281 10.30 -14.47 25.03
N THR A 282 10.66 -14.36 26.31
CA THR A 282 11.14 -15.48 27.13
C THR A 282 10.12 -16.61 27.29
N HIS A 283 8.93 -16.50 26.66
CA HIS A 283 7.81 -17.43 26.78
C HIS A 283 7.06 -17.70 25.46
N LEU A 284 7.64 -17.40 24.29
CA LEU A 284 7.07 -17.91 23.04
C LEU A 284 7.63 -19.32 22.79
N THR A 285 6.96 -20.33 23.29
CA THR A 285 7.01 -21.64 22.69
C THR A 285 6.31 -21.53 21.33
N LEU A 286 7.08 -21.48 20.26
CA LEU A 286 6.55 -21.71 18.91
C LEU A 286 6.03 -23.15 18.87
N PRO A 287 4.85 -23.40 18.27
CA PRO A 287 4.31 -24.73 18.12
C PRO A 287 5.24 -25.66 17.35
#